data_218d0598a3488e2c9a0fea5a78a5d168
#
_entry.id   218d0598a3488e2c9a0fea5a78a5d168
#
_cell.length_a   1.000
_cell.length_b   1.000
_cell.length_c   1.000
_cell.angle_alpha   90.00
_cell.angle_beta   90.00
_cell.angle_gamma   90.00
#
_symmetry.space_group_name_H-M   'P 1'
#
loop_
_entity.id
_entity.type
_entity.pdbx_description
1 polymer ?
#
loop_
_entity_poly.entity_id
_entity_poly.type
_entity_poly.pdbx_seq_one_letter_code
_entity_poly.pdbx_strand_id
1 'polypeptide(L)'
;RDYKVTGVQTCTLPIYSSLLPDLSGALAHVSNRTLTSSYLDQPVLPELEEALRERWPFVPEEITVVDGAMDALDRIAQVVVRLGDRVIVEHPTFPPLLDLLEQIGVEVIGVPTDDEGIEIDGLTDALRRSPTALFLQPRAQNPTGVNMSASRARSVARAIEASDVAESITIIEDDHAGDIASGDLHSIGRHLPRRTVHIRSYSKSHGPDLRLAAVGGAGDVISRAANRRLLGPGWSSRILQAVLLELLDDERTLNTLRESRDEYARRRRTVVEILSERNVRTTGTDGINLWMWVADERSALLALAAQGIGAAPGEPFMVLEHPDALRVTVGLLGPSTDITAVSQALASAAISSGEGRRGQR
;
A
#
# COMPACT_ATOMS: atom_id res chain seq x y z
N ARG A 1 -12.34 32.92 -5.52
CA ARG A 1 -13.22 31.89 -4.90
C ARG A 1 -12.36 30.68 -4.65
N ASP A 2 -11.96 30.50 -3.40
CA ASP A 2 -11.22 29.34 -2.95
C ASP A 2 -12.14 28.11 -3.05
N TYR A 3 -11.93 27.30 -4.07
CA TYR A 3 -12.47 25.96 -4.09
C TYR A 3 -11.66 25.17 -3.04
N LYS A 4 -12.16 25.12 -1.82
CA LYS A 4 -11.79 24.06 -0.87
C LYS A 4 -12.36 22.77 -1.44
N VAL A 5 -11.64 22.20 -2.38
CA VAL A 5 -11.86 20.82 -2.79
C VAL A 5 -11.41 19.98 -1.59
N THR A 6 -12.36 19.55 -0.77
CA THR A 6 -12.19 18.39 0.11
C THR A 6 -12.12 17.16 -0.79
N GLY A 7 -11.20 17.22 -1.76
CA GLY A 7 -11.25 16.34 -2.89
C GLY A 7 -10.16 15.33 -2.84
N VAL A 8 -10.57 14.16 -2.99
CA VAL A 8 -9.82 12.98 -3.34
C VAL A 8 -9.17 13.17 -4.71
N GLN A 9 -7.86 13.15 -4.75
CA GLN A 9 -7.14 12.88 -5.98
C GLN A 9 -6.97 11.37 -6.15
N THR A 10 -7.18 10.89 -7.35
CA THR A 10 -7.34 9.48 -7.69
C THR A 10 -6.10 8.61 -7.47
N CYS A 11 -4.88 9.16 -7.45
CA CYS A 11 -3.64 8.39 -7.36
C CYS A 11 -2.76 8.69 -6.15
N THR A 12 -2.93 9.83 -5.50
CA THR A 12 -2.17 10.19 -4.31
C THR A 12 -3.04 10.04 -3.07
N LEU A 13 -2.52 9.34 -2.06
CA LEU A 13 -3.15 9.25 -0.75
C LEU A 13 -2.72 10.48 0.04
N PRO A 14 -3.55 11.52 0.15
CA PRO A 14 -3.21 12.66 0.98
C PRO A 14 -3.20 12.23 2.44
N ILE A 15 -2.14 12.61 3.12
CA ILE A 15 -1.95 12.40 4.56
C ILE A 15 -2.26 13.73 5.23
N TYR A 16 -2.87 13.65 6.40
CA TYR A 16 -3.14 14.85 7.17
C TYR A 16 -1.85 15.33 7.83
N SER A 17 -1.35 16.52 7.45
CA SER A 17 -0.02 17.01 7.84
C SER A 17 0.20 17.12 9.35
N SER A 18 -0.84 17.39 10.13
CA SER A 18 -0.74 17.46 11.60
C SER A 18 -0.57 16.10 12.28
N LEU A 19 -0.71 15.00 11.52
CA LEU A 19 -0.49 13.63 11.98
C LEU A 19 0.86 13.07 11.51
N LEU A 20 1.74 13.91 10.98
CA LEU A 20 3.09 13.54 10.59
C LEU A 20 4.10 14.00 11.64
N PRO A 21 5.18 13.22 11.85
CA PRO A 21 6.29 13.65 12.70
C PRO A 21 6.94 14.95 12.22
N ASP A 22 7.43 15.75 13.15
CA ASP A 22 8.26 16.91 12.84
C ASP A 22 9.70 16.46 12.52
N LEU A 23 10.16 16.81 11.31
CA LEU A 23 11.49 16.45 10.82
C LEU A 23 12.59 17.41 11.31
N SER A 24 12.24 18.55 11.90
CA SER A 24 13.20 19.64 12.20
C SER A 24 14.31 19.18 13.15
N GLY A 25 13.97 18.41 14.18
CA GLY A 25 14.94 17.87 15.14
C GLY A 25 15.94 16.91 14.49
N ALA A 26 15.45 15.97 13.70
CA ALA A 26 16.28 15.01 12.97
C ALA A 26 17.18 15.71 11.94
N LEU A 27 16.66 16.70 11.21
CA LEU A 27 17.44 17.49 10.25
C LEU A 27 18.56 18.29 10.95
N ALA A 28 18.27 18.91 12.09
CA ALA A 28 19.27 19.63 12.86
C ALA A 28 20.39 18.71 13.37
N HIS A 29 20.04 17.51 13.82
CA HIS A 29 21.02 16.51 14.28
C HIS A 29 21.90 16.03 13.11
N VAL A 30 21.30 15.66 12.00
CA VAL A 30 22.01 15.17 10.80
C VAL A 30 22.94 16.23 10.21
N SER A 31 22.61 17.53 10.29
CA SER A 31 23.47 18.61 9.78
C SER A 31 24.86 18.65 10.41
N ASN A 32 25.03 18.08 11.60
CA ASN A 32 26.30 18.02 12.32
C ASN A 32 27.09 16.72 12.08
N ARG A 33 26.60 15.80 11.24
CA ARG A 33 27.25 14.51 10.97
C ARG A 33 28.06 14.55 9.66
N THR A 34 29.20 13.85 9.67
CA THR A 34 29.90 13.49 8.42
C THR A 34 29.30 12.18 7.90
N LEU A 35 28.57 12.24 6.80
CA LEU A 35 27.80 11.09 6.30
C LEU A 35 28.61 10.20 5.35
N THR A 36 29.34 10.79 4.42
CA THR A 36 30.16 10.05 3.46
C THR A 36 31.18 10.96 2.80
N SER A 37 32.31 10.40 2.42
CA SER A 37 33.37 11.09 1.68
C SER A 37 33.73 10.41 0.36
N SER A 38 33.14 9.24 0.06
CA SER A 38 33.53 8.43 -1.08
C SER A 38 32.34 7.84 -1.84
N TYR A 39 32.48 7.76 -3.16
CA TYR A 39 31.56 6.98 -4.02
C TYR A 39 31.74 5.46 -3.86
N LEU A 40 32.79 5.02 -3.13
CA LEU A 40 33.01 3.61 -2.83
C LEU A 40 32.29 3.14 -1.57
N ASP A 41 31.69 4.08 -0.80
CA ASP A 41 30.92 3.75 0.38
C ASP A 41 29.62 3.03 0.00
N GLN A 42 29.10 2.22 0.94
CA GLN A 42 27.89 1.44 0.72
C GLN A 42 26.66 2.33 0.42
N PRO A 43 25.75 1.91 -0.47
CA PRO A 43 24.53 2.65 -0.82
C PRO A 43 23.61 2.91 0.39
N VAL A 44 23.57 2.01 1.35
CA VAL A 44 22.80 2.13 2.59
C VAL A 44 23.76 2.45 3.73
N LEU A 45 23.35 3.36 4.61
CA LEU A 45 24.10 3.63 5.84
C LEU A 45 24.11 2.36 6.72
N PRO A 46 25.27 1.89 7.19
CA PRO A 46 25.35 0.65 7.98
C PRO A 46 24.45 0.65 9.21
N GLU A 47 24.38 1.77 9.91
CA GLU A 47 23.55 1.92 11.11
C GLU A 47 22.05 1.86 10.77
N LEU A 48 21.65 2.39 9.61
CA LEU A 48 20.26 2.29 9.14
C LEU A 48 19.95 0.85 8.73
N GLU A 49 20.86 0.17 8.04
CA GLU A 49 20.68 -1.23 7.67
C GLU A 49 20.46 -2.11 8.89
N GLU A 50 21.27 -1.94 9.95
CA GLU A 50 21.11 -2.66 11.22
C GLU A 50 19.77 -2.38 11.88
N ALA A 51 19.38 -1.10 12.00
CA ALA A 51 18.10 -0.68 12.56
C ALA A 51 16.91 -1.23 11.78
N LEU A 52 17.03 -1.35 10.46
CA LEU A 52 16.00 -1.95 9.60
C LEU A 52 15.91 -3.47 9.79
N ARG A 53 17.06 -4.17 9.88
CA ARG A 53 17.11 -5.63 10.09
C ARG A 53 16.44 -6.04 11.39
N GLU A 54 16.67 -5.30 12.48
CA GLU A 54 16.03 -5.55 13.77
C GLU A 54 14.50 -5.44 13.74
N ARG A 55 13.97 -4.56 12.87
CA ARG A 55 12.53 -4.29 12.74
C ARG A 55 11.87 -5.02 11.56
N TRP A 56 12.65 -5.86 10.84
CA TRP A 56 12.13 -6.56 9.66
C TRP A 56 11.20 -7.70 10.05
N PRO A 57 10.12 -7.96 9.29
CA PRO A 57 9.13 -8.98 9.68
C PRO A 57 9.64 -10.42 9.64
N PHE A 58 10.79 -10.67 9.02
CA PHE A 58 11.49 -11.95 8.95
C PHE A 58 13.00 -11.69 8.76
N VAL A 59 13.83 -12.73 8.73
CA VAL A 59 15.28 -12.56 8.52
C VAL A 59 15.54 -12.36 7.02
N PRO A 60 15.87 -11.12 6.57
CA PRO A 60 16.16 -10.85 5.16
C PRO A 60 17.59 -11.28 4.81
N GLU A 61 17.80 -11.80 3.61
CA GLU A 61 19.16 -12.08 3.09
C GLU A 61 19.87 -10.72 2.82
N GLU A 62 19.20 -9.79 2.16
CA GLU A 62 19.69 -8.43 1.91
C GLU A 62 18.64 -7.37 2.20
N ILE A 63 19.11 -6.15 2.48
CA ILE A 63 18.28 -4.94 2.60
C ILE A 63 18.90 -3.82 1.75
N THR A 64 18.04 -3.03 1.11
CA THR A 64 18.40 -1.80 0.44
C THR A 64 17.38 -0.70 0.70
N VAL A 65 17.74 0.55 0.36
CA VAL A 65 16.86 1.72 0.49
C VAL A 65 16.67 2.37 -0.87
N VAL A 66 15.44 2.74 -1.19
CA VAL A 66 15.02 3.30 -2.49
C VAL A 66 14.15 4.54 -2.29
N ASP A 67 13.79 5.22 -3.39
CA ASP A 67 13.13 6.53 -3.36
C ASP A 67 11.59 6.42 -3.27
N GLY A 68 11.12 5.56 -2.37
CA GLY A 68 9.71 5.28 -2.08
C GLY A 68 9.23 3.95 -2.65
N ALA A 69 8.03 3.51 -2.21
CA ALA A 69 7.50 2.19 -2.55
C ALA A 69 7.25 1.99 -4.06
N MET A 70 6.84 3.04 -4.80
CA MET A 70 6.67 2.92 -6.26
C MET A 70 8.01 2.74 -6.98
N ASP A 71 9.09 3.41 -6.54
CA ASP A 71 10.44 3.17 -7.05
C ASP A 71 10.90 1.73 -6.73
N ALA A 72 10.54 1.20 -5.56
CA ALA A 72 10.78 -0.20 -5.22
C ALA A 72 10.04 -1.16 -6.16
N LEU A 73 8.73 -0.96 -6.34
CA LEU A 73 7.89 -1.80 -7.19
C LEU A 73 8.40 -1.82 -8.64
N ASP A 74 8.71 -0.64 -9.21
CA ASP A 74 9.25 -0.54 -10.55
C ASP A 74 10.57 -1.32 -10.70
N ARG A 75 11.54 -1.10 -9.80
CA ARG A 75 12.85 -1.76 -9.86
C ARG A 75 12.77 -3.26 -9.68
N ILE A 76 11.92 -3.73 -8.74
CA ILE A 76 11.73 -5.15 -8.50
C ILE A 76 11.03 -5.79 -9.70
N ALA A 77 9.96 -5.16 -10.21
CA ALA A 77 9.27 -5.66 -11.40
C ALA A 77 10.24 -5.81 -12.59
N GLN A 78 11.07 -4.79 -12.86
CA GLN A 78 12.03 -4.83 -13.97
C GLN A 78 13.11 -5.95 -13.86
N VAL A 79 13.38 -6.48 -12.67
CA VAL A 79 14.35 -7.59 -12.51
C VAL A 79 13.68 -8.95 -12.34
N VAL A 80 12.39 -8.98 -11.98
CA VAL A 80 11.64 -10.22 -11.71
C VAL A 80 10.84 -10.65 -12.93
N VAL A 81 10.15 -9.73 -13.60
CA VAL A 81 9.21 -10.06 -14.69
C VAL A 81 9.68 -9.54 -16.05
N ARG A 82 9.17 -10.13 -17.11
CA ARG A 82 9.46 -9.82 -18.51
C ARG A 82 8.19 -9.75 -19.34
N LEU A 83 8.27 -9.15 -20.51
CA LEU A 83 7.20 -9.15 -21.50
C LEU A 83 6.64 -10.57 -21.72
N GLY A 84 5.34 -10.72 -21.56
CA GLY A 84 4.60 -11.98 -21.73
C GLY A 84 4.61 -12.91 -20.51
N ASP A 85 5.30 -12.55 -19.42
CA ASP A 85 5.19 -13.28 -18.15
C ASP A 85 3.79 -13.13 -17.55
N ARG A 86 3.43 -14.03 -16.65
CA ARG A 86 2.18 -13.98 -15.88
C ARG A 86 2.45 -13.54 -14.45
N VAL A 87 1.60 -12.65 -13.96
CA VAL A 87 1.74 -12.06 -12.63
C VAL A 87 0.41 -12.14 -11.89
N ILE A 88 0.44 -12.68 -10.68
CA ILE A 88 -0.72 -12.68 -9.79
C ILE A 88 -0.76 -11.36 -9.02
N VAL A 89 -1.96 -10.77 -8.94
CA VAL A 89 -2.26 -9.62 -8.08
C VAL A 89 -3.54 -9.87 -7.30
N GLU A 90 -3.69 -9.20 -6.18
CA GLU A 90 -4.98 -9.13 -5.46
C GLU A 90 -6.04 -8.45 -6.32
N HIS A 91 -7.30 -8.80 -6.13
CA HIS A 91 -8.44 -8.14 -6.75
C HIS A 91 -9.48 -7.74 -5.70
N PRO A 92 -9.81 -6.44 -5.60
CA PRO A 92 -9.24 -5.28 -6.31
C PRO A 92 -7.82 -4.96 -5.85
N THR A 93 -7.06 -4.19 -6.65
CA THR A 93 -5.66 -3.85 -6.35
C THR A 93 -5.32 -2.40 -6.69
N PHE A 94 -4.12 -1.98 -6.33
CA PHE A 94 -3.60 -0.62 -6.48
C PHE A 94 -3.35 -0.24 -7.95
N PRO A 95 -4.08 0.75 -8.53
CA PRO A 95 -4.01 1.06 -9.96
C PRO A 95 -2.61 1.35 -10.51
N PRO A 96 -1.72 2.13 -9.82
CA PRO A 96 -0.38 2.34 -10.32
C PRO A 96 0.48 1.07 -10.45
N LEU A 97 0.16 0.00 -9.71
CA LEU A 97 0.78 -1.30 -9.95
C LEU A 97 0.29 -1.91 -11.26
N LEU A 98 -1.01 -1.80 -11.55
CA LEU A 98 -1.58 -2.28 -12.82
C LEU A 98 -0.96 -1.52 -14.01
N ASP A 99 -0.86 -0.19 -13.93
CA ASP A 99 -0.23 0.65 -14.94
C ASP A 99 1.23 0.23 -15.19
N LEU A 100 1.98 -0.04 -14.11
CA LEU A 100 3.37 -0.51 -14.19
C LEU A 100 3.47 -1.87 -14.88
N LEU A 101 2.62 -2.82 -14.51
CA LEU A 101 2.59 -4.16 -15.09
C LEU A 101 2.17 -4.13 -16.56
N GLU A 102 1.20 -3.29 -16.93
CA GLU A 102 0.80 -3.05 -18.31
C GLU A 102 1.95 -2.50 -19.15
N GLN A 103 2.72 -1.53 -18.64
CA GLN A 103 3.88 -0.97 -19.34
C GLN A 103 4.97 -2.01 -19.59
N ILE A 104 5.14 -3.00 -18.70
CA ILE A 104 6.08 -4.12 -18.92
C ILE A 104 5.50 -5.12 -19.93
N GLY A 105 4.19 -5.16 -20.10
CA GLY A 105 3.49 -6.06 -21.00
C GLY A 105 3.36 -7.48 -20.45
N VAL A 106 3.09 -7.62 -19.15
CA VAL A 106 2.79 -8.91 -18.52
C VAL A 106 1.30 -9.23 -18.59
N GLU A 107 0.94 -10.50 -18.49
CA GLU A 107 -0.43 -10.96 -18.30
C GLU A 107 -0.77 -10.93 -16.82
N VAL A 108 -1.72 -10.07 -16.41
CA VAL A 108 -2.17 -9.94 -15.03
C VAL A 108 -3.26 -10.96 -14.72
N ILE A 109 -3.09 -11.71 -13.63
CA ILE A 109 -4.07 -12.66 -13.09
C ILE A 109 -4.59 -12.10 -11.77
N GLY A 110 -5.83 -11.58 -11.76
CA GLY A 110 -6.49 -11.15 -10.55
C GLY A 110 -6.96 -12.32 -9.70
N VAL A 111 -6.72 -12.28 -8.41
CA VAL A 111 -7.24 -13.24 -7.43
C VAL A 111 -8.06 -12.47 -6.39
N PRO A 112 -9.34 -12.83 -6.18
CA PRO A 112 -10.19 -12.16 -5.20
C PRO A 112 -9.59 -12.15 -3.80
N THR A 113 -9.99 -11.14 -3.02
CA THR A 113 -9.70 -11.05 -1.58
C THR A 113 -10.97 -11.15 -0.77
N ASP A 114 -10.86 -11.80 0.39
CA ASP A 114 -11.89 -11.81 1.43
C ASP A 114 -11.43 -11.01 2.67
N ASP A 115 -12.09 -11.17 3.80
CA ASP A 115 -11.78 -10.45 5.04
C ASP A 115 -10.42 -10.83 5.67
N GLU A 116 -9.76 -11.88 5.19
CA GLU A 116 -8.44 -12.34 5.66
C GLU A 116 -7.30 -12.14 4.64
N GLY A 117 -7.58 -11.57 3.46
CA GLY A 117 -6.62 -11.33 2.37
C GLY A 117 -6.92 -12.17 1.12
N ILE A 118 -5.91 -12.44 0.30
CA ILE A 118 -6.05 -13.16 -0.96
C ILE A 118 -6.68 -14.56 -0.77
N GLU A 119 -7.70 -14.91 -1.56
CA GLU A 119 -8.41 -16.20 -1.47
C GLU A 119 -7.53 -17.37 -1.93
N ILE A 120 -7.53 -18.48 -1.15
CA ILE A 120 -6.64 -19.61 -1.40
C ILE A 120 -7.03 -20.42 -2.63
N ASP A 121 -8.31 -20.63 -2.87
CA ASP A 121 -8.78 -21.40 -4.03
C ASP A 121 -8.44 -20.66 -5.33
N GLY A 122 -8.72 -19.36 -5.39
CA GLY A 122 -8.34 -18.50 -6.51
C GLY A 122 -6.81 -18.44 -6.72
N LEU A 123 -6.04 -18.35 -5.63
CA LEU A 123 -4.58 -18.40 -5.70
C LEU A 123 -4.08 -19.75 -6.25
N THR A 124 -4.64 -20.86 -5.79
CA THR A 124 -4.28 -22.21 -6.24
C THR A 124 -4.52 -22.37 -7.74
N ASP A 125 -5.64 -21.87 -8.25
CA ASP A 125 -5.94 -21.90 -9.67
C ASP A 125 -5.01 -20.99 -10.48
N ALA A 126 -4.69 -19.81 -9.96
CA ALA A 126 -3.73 -18.89 -10.59
C ALA A 126 -2.31 -19.49 -10.66
N LEU A 127 -1.84 -20.20 -9.62
CA LEU A 127 -0.54 -20.86 -9.59
C LEU A 127 -0.38 -21.93 -10.69
N ARG A 128 -1.45 -22.61 -11.10
CA ARG A 128 -1.42 -23.57 -12.23
C ARG A 128 -1.12 -22.94 -13.58
N ARG A 129 -1.23 -21.60 -13.68
CA ARG A 129 -0.90 -20.85 -14.90
C ARG A 129 0.57 -20.48 -15.01
N SER A 130 1.42 -21.02 -14.13
CA SER A 130 2.87 -20.80 -14.08
C SER A 130 3.25 -19.31 -13.99
N PRO A 131 2.77 -18.57 -12.96
CA PRO A 131 3.13 -17.17 -12.76
C PRO A 131 4.59 -17.01 -12.33
N THR A 132 5.21 -15.90 -12.75
CA THR A 132 6.57 -15.51 -12.37
C THR A 132 6.58 -14.76 -11.03
N ALA A 133 5.53 -14.02 -10.72
CA ALA A 133 5.45 -13.20 -9.50
C ALA A 133 4.03 -13.16 -8.90
N LEU A 134 3.98 -12.94 -7.59
CA LEU A 134 2.79 -12.60 -6.82
C LEU A 134 3.01 -11.25 -6.14
N PHE A 135 2.18 -10.24 -6.45
CA PHE A 135 2.16 -8.97 -5.76
C PHE A 135 0.97 -8.89 -4.81
N LEU A 136 1.21 -8.50 -3.57
CA LEU A 136 0.16 -8.34 -2.56
C LEU A 136 0.50 -7.26 -1.54
N GLN A 137 -0.51 -6.80 -0.81
CA GLN A 137 -0.37 -5.84 0.28
C GLN A 137 -0.82 -6.50 1.59
N PRO A 138 0.12 -6.89 2.47
CA PRO A 138 -0.17 -7.78 3.60
C PRO A 138 -1.01 -7.12 4.70
N ARG A 139 -1.12 -5.79 4.71
CA ARG A 139 -1.98 -5.06 5.66
C ARG A 139 -2.49 -3.76 5.08
N ALA A 140 -3.63 -3.32 5.59
CA ALA A 140 -4.31 -2.09 5.15
C ALA A 140 -4.39 -2.01 3.62
N GLN A 141 -4.69 -3.12 2.96
CA GLN A 141 -4.69 -3.30 1.52
C GLN A 141 -5.43 -2.14 0.82
N ASN A 142 -4.84 -1.58 -0.21
CA ASN A 142 -5.45 -0.52 -1.01
C ASN A 142 -6.09 -1.12 -2.29
N PRO A 143 -7.42 -1.12 -2.39
CA PRO A 143 -8.33 -0.17 -1.74
C PRO A 143 -9.11 -0.68 -0.53
N THR A 144 -9.10 -1.97 -0.24
CA THR A 144 -10.08 -2.63 0.63
C THR A 144 -9.90 -2.36 2.14
N GLY A 145 -8.67 -2.08 2.59
CA GLY A 145 -8.34 -1.97 4.01
C GLY A 145 -8.32 -3.31 4.74
N VAL A 146 -8.19 -4.43 4.00
CA VAL A 146 -8.05 -5.77 4.58
C VAL A 146 -6.64 -5.98 5.09
N ASN A 147 -6.51 -6.72 6.18
CA ASN A 147 -5.24 -7.23 6.70
C ASN A 147 -5.16 -8.73 6.47
N MET A 148 -4.05 -9.21 5.93
CA MET A 148 -3.81 -10.64 5.82
C MET A 148 -3.64 -11.25 7.21
N SER A 149 -4.42 -12.30 7.52
CA SER A 149 -4.29 -13.00 8.80
C SER A 149 -3.06 -13.91 8.85
N ALA A 150 -2.60 -14.25 10.06
CA ALA A 150 -1.51 -15.19 10.24
C ALA A 150 -1.83 -16.59 9.66
N SER A 151 -3.10 -17.00 9.71
CA SER A 151 -3.56 -18.25 9.07
C SER A 151 -3.49 -18.17 7.55
N ARG A 152 -3.91 -17.04 6.98
CA ARG A 152 -3.87 -16.80 5.55
C ARG A 152 -2.44 -16.77 5.03
N ALA A 153 -1.52 -16.06 5.70
CA ALA A 153 -0.11 -16.04 5.32
C ALA A 153 0.51 -17.45 5.24
N ARG A 154 0.20 -18.31 6.23
CA ARG A 154 0.61 -19.73 6.22
C ARG A 154 -0.02 -20.53 5.08
N SER A 155 -1.30 -20.29 4.81
CA SER A 155 -2.03 -21.00 3.74
C SER A 155 -1.52 -20.59 2.35
N VAL A 156 -1.22 -19.31 2.15
CA VAL A 156 -0.57 -18.81 0.92
C VAL A 156 0.80 -19.49 0.72
N ALA A 157 1.64 -19.52 1.77
CA ALA A 157 2.94 -20.17 1.69
C ALA A 157 2.81 -21.65 1.31
N ARG A 158 1.90 -22.41 1.93
CA ARG A 158 1.63 -23.81 1.61
C ARG A 158 1.12 -24.03 0.19
N ALA A 159 0.23 -23.16 -0.30
CA ALA A 159 -0.27 -23.24 -1.67
C ALA A 159 0.85 -23.04 -2.69
N ILE A 160 1.77 -22.10 -2.42
CA ILE A 160 2.97 -21.89 -3.24
C ILE A 160 3.90 -23.08 -3.18
N GLU A 161 4.23 -23.59 -1.99
CA GLU A 161 5.10 -24.77 -1.80
C GLU A 161 4.58 -26.04 -2.49
N ALA A 162 3.25 -26.18 -2.57
CA ALA A 162 2.60 -27.32 -3.23
C ALA A 162 2.48 -27.17 -4.75
N SER A 163 2.86 -26.02 -5.31
CA SER A 163 2.71 -25.71 -6.74
C SER A 163 3.99 -26.04 -7.53
N ASP A 164 3.83 -26.18 -8.86
CA ASP A 164 4.96 -26.41 -9.79
C ASP A 164 5.92 -25.21 -9.89
N VAL A 165 5.50 -24.03 -9.42
CA VAL A 165 6.30 -22.78 -9.42
C VAL A 165 6.96 -22.48 -8.06
N ALA A 166 6.90 -23.41 -7.10
CA ALA A 166 7.42 -23.22 -5.74
C ALA A 166 8.86 -22.65 -5.71
N GLU A 167 9.72 -23.13 -6.63
CA GLU A 167 11.13 -22.74 -6.68
C GLU A 167 11.40 -21.50 -7.56
N SER A 168 10.43 -21.02 -8.33
CA SER A 168 10.65 -19.95 -9.33
C SER A 168 9.86 -18.68 -9.06
N ILE A 169 8.71 -18.74 -8.38
CA ILE A 169 7.86 -17.58 -8.12
C ILE A 169 8.52 -16.62 -7.12
N THR A 170 8.47 -15.33 -7.41
CA THR A 170 8.84 -14.27 -6.46
C THR A 170 7.61 -13.66 -5.84
N ILE A 171 7.58 -13.51 -4.52
CA ILE A 171 6.51 -12.88 -3.76
C ILE A 171 6.93 -11.45 -3.43
N ILE A 172 6.13 -10.47 -3.81
CA ILE A 172 6.37 -9.05 -3.56
C ILE A 172 5.29 -8.53 -2.63
N GLU A 173 5.69 -8.17 -1.41
CA GLU A 173 4.82 -7.57 -0.40
C GLU A 173 5.02 -6.06 -0.35
N ASP A 174 3.98 -5.28 -0.65
CA ASP A 174 3.99 -3.83 -0.52
C ASP A 174 3.33 -3.41 0.80
N ASP A 175 4.12 -3.23 1.86
CA ASP A 175 3.67 -2.64 3.13
C ASP A 175 3.64 -1.11 3.01
N HIS A 176 2.70 -0.63 2.23
CA HIS A 176 2.54 0.78 1.92
C HIS A 176 2.03 1.63 3.09
N ALA A 177 1.32 1.03 4.03
CA ALA A 177 0.73 1.73 5.17
C ALA A 177 1.76 1.97 6.29
N GLY A 178 2.69 1.05 6.46
CA GLY A 178 3.73 1.20 7.45
C GLY A 178 3.18 1.30 8.88
N ASP A 179 3.74 2.23 9.67
CA ASP A 179 3.43 2.40 11.09
C ASP A 179 2.05 3.02 11.37
N ILE A 180 1.33 3.48 10.34
CA ILE A 180 -0.04 3.98 10.51
C ILE A 180 -1.10 2.87 10.41
N ALA A 181 -0.74 1.66 10.01
CA ALA A 181 -1.63 0.51 10.09
C ALA A 181 -1.83 0.08 11.55
N SER A 182 -3.05 -0.31 11.90
CA SER A 182 -3.41 -0.78 13.24
C SER A 182 -3.30 -2.29 13.40
N GLY A 183 -3.38 -3.03 12.30
CA GLY A 183 -3.26 -4.48 12.27
C GLY A 183 -1.81 -4.98 12.28
N ASP A 184 -1.64 -6.19 12.80
CA ASP A 184 -0.35 -6.87 12.79
C ASP A 184 0.12 -7.20 11.37
N LEU A 185 1.42 -7.13 11.15
CA LEU A 185 2.04 -7.53 9.89
C LEU A 185 2.31 -9.02 9.87
N HIS A 186 1.57 -9.75 9.06
CA HIS A 186 1.77 -11.18 8.82
C HIS A 186 2.39 -11.42 7.44
N SER A 187 3.72 -11.31 7.37
CA SER A 187 4.48 -11.51 6.14
C SER A 187 4.59 -12.99 5.76
N ILE A 188 4.41 -13.30 4.47
CA ILE A 188 4.70 -14.61 3.87
C ILE A 188 6.20 -14.91 3.98
N GLY A 189 7.05 -13.88 4.02
CA GLY A 189 8.49 -14.02 4.21
C GLY A 189 8.89 -14.73 5.50
N ARG A 190 8.01 -14.84 6.51
CA ARG A 190 8.24 -15.71 7.69
C ARG A 190 8.27 -17.20 7.35
N HIS A 191 7.66 -17.58 6.23
CA HIS A 191 7.55 -18.97 5.77
C HIS A 191 8.44 -19.20 4.55
N LEU A 192 8.51 -18.22 3.64
CA LEU A 192 9.25 -18.29 2.37
C LEU A 192 10.26 -17.12 2.23
N PRO A 193 11.25 -16.98 3.14
CA PRO A 193 12.13 -15.80 3.18
C PRO A 193 12.95 -15.62 1.89
N ARG A 194 13.36 -16.70 1.25
CA ARG A 194 14.16 -16.68 0.01
C ARG A 194 13.35 -16.39 -1.25
N ARG A 195 12.01 -16.36 -1.13
CA ARG A 195 11.08 -16.07 -2.23
C ARG A 195 10.39 -14.73 -2.07
N THR A 196 10.49 -14.12 -0.89
CA THR A 196 9.76 -12.91 -0.55
C THR A 196 10.68 -11.69 -0.59
N VAL A 197 10.22 -10.68 -1.28
CA VAL A 197 10.72 -9.31 -1.21
C VAL A 197 9.66 -8.46 -0.52
N HIS A 198 10.01 -7.90 0.63
CA HIS A 198 9.13 -7.02 1.40
C HIS A 198 9.54 -5.57 1.22
N ILE A 199 8.59 -4.71 0.92
CA ILE A 199 8.76 -3.26 0.73
C ILE A 199 8.10 -2.56 1.90
N ARG A 200 8.88 -1.79 2.67
CA ARG A 200 8.40 -0.97 3.77
C ARG A 200 8.41 0.49 3.36
N SER A 201 7.24 1.08 3.15
CA SER A 201 7.11 2.50 2.83
C SER A 201 7.14 3.39 4.08
N TYR A 202 7.83 4.52 4.00
CA TYR A 202 7.83 5.55 5.04
C TYR A 202 6.99 6.78 4.67
N SER A 203 6.45 6.81 3.45
CA SER A 203 5.74 8.00 2.94
C SER A 203 4.48 8.36 3.73
N LYS A 204 3.78 7.38 4.30
CA LYS A 204 2.53 7.63 5.04
C LYS A 204 2.73 7.80 6.54
N SER A 205 3.76 7.20 7.06
CA SER A 205 4.13 7.31 8.48
C SER A 205 5.01 8.50 8.78
N HIS A 206 6.03 8.76 7.96
CA HIS A 206 7.06 9.78 8.23
C HIS A 206 6.97 10.99 7.29
N GLY A 207 6.06 10.97 6.34
CA GLY A 207 5.81 12.06 5.40
C GLY A 207 6.19 11.74 3.95
N PRO A 208 5.41 12.26 2.99
CA PRO A 208 5.62 11.97 1.57
C PRO A 208 6.92 12.55 1.02
N ASP A 209 7.43 13.64 1.62
CA ASP A 209 8.63 14.33 1.16
C ASP A 209 9.92 13.65 1.61
N LEU A 210 9.87 12.73 2.59
CA LEU A 210 11.02 11.91 2.95
C LEU A 210 11.46 10.98 1.80
N ARG A 211 10.52 10.58 0.95
CA ARG A 211 10.76 9.81 -0.28
C ARG A 211 11.63 8.57 -0.08
N LEU A 212 11.44 7.82 1.02
CA LEU A 212 12.18 6.60 1.31
C LEU A 212 11.26 5.39 1.44
N ALA A 213 11.77 4.27 0.97
CA ALA A 213 11.27 2.94 1.30
C ALA A 213 12.45 2.00 1.52
N ALA A 214 12.32 1.10 2.48
CA ALA A 214 13.25 -0.02 2.64
C ALA A 214 12.73 -1.23 1.87
N VAL A 215 13.64 -2.01 1.31
CA VAL A 215 13.35 -3.25 0.57
C VAL A 215 14.25 -4.34 1.11
N GLY A 216 13.68 -5.44 1.57
CA GLY A 216 14.47 -6.54 2.13
C GLY A 216 13.86 -7.91 1.85
N GLY A 217 14.67 -8.95 1.84
CA GLY A 217 14.23 -10.34 1.60
C GLY A 217 15.18 -11.11 0.70
N ALA A 218 14.67 -11.70 -0.41
CA ALA A 218 15.38 -12.53 -1.35
C ALA A 218 16.61 -11.80 -1.94
N GLY A 219 17.81 -12.24 -1.55
CA GLY A 219 19.06 -11.51 -1.79
C GLY A 219 19.40 -11.35 -3.26
N ASP A 220 19.14 -12.35 -4.08
CA ASP A 220 19.40 -12.30 -5.53
C ASP A 220 18.55 -11.22 -6.23
N VAL A 221 17.29 -11.08 -5.83
CA VAL A 221 16.38 -10.08 -6.38
C VAL A 221 16.82 -8.67 -5.97
N ILE A 222 17.13 -8.49 -4.67
CA ILE A 222 17.55 -7.20 -4.12
C ILE A 222 18.87 -6.76 -4.71
N SER A 223 19.86 -7.65 -4.79
CA SER A 223 21.17 -7.39 -5.41
C SER A 223 21.04 -6.98 -6.87
N ARG A 224 20.19 -7.65 -7.66
CA ARG A 224 19.95 -7.27 -9.08
C ARG A 224 19.27 -5.89 -9.18
N ALA A 225 18.30 -5.58 -8.32
CA ALA A 225 17.65 -4.28 -8.30
C ALA A 225 18.62 -3.16 -7.90
N ALA A 226 19.44 -3.38 -6.87
CA ALA A 226 20.46 -2.44 -6.41
C ALA A 226 21.54 -2.22 -7.48
N ASN A 227 22.06 -3.28 -8.11
CA ASN A 227 23.08 -3.18 -9.17
C ASN A 227 22.55 -2.42 -10.40
N ARG A 228 21.29 -2.64 -10.78
CA ARG A 228 20.66 -1.86 -11.86
C ARG A 228 20.59 -0.37 -11.52
N ARG A 229 20.39 -0.03 -10.25
CA ARG A 229 20.36 1.36 -9.78
C ARG A 229 21.70 2.05 -9.91
N LEU A 230 22.82 1.33 -9.79
CA LEU A 230 24.17 1.89 -10.00
C LEU A 230 24.40 2.40 -11.42
N LEU A 231 23.61 1.96 -12.41
CA LEU A 231 23.64 2.47 -13.79
C LEU A 231 22.88 3.81 -13.96
N GLY A 232 22.29 4.35 -12.90
CA GLY A 232 21.51 5.58 -12.90
C GLY A 232 21.77 6.43 -11.65
N PRO A 233 20.79 6.58 -10.74
CA PRO A 233 20.90 7.46 -9.56
C PRO A 233 21.89 6.97 -8.49
N GLY A 234 22.39 5.74 -8.57
CA GLY A 234 23.28 5.11 -7.59
C GLY A 234 22.53 4.70 -6.33
N TRP A 235 22.31 5.60 -5.41
CA TRP A 235 21.66 5.34 -4.12
C TRP A 235 20.68 6.46 -3.73
N SER A 236 19.81 6.21 -2.75
CA SER A 236 18.98 7.23 -2.13
C SER A 236 19.83 8.15 -1.26
N SER A 237 19.44 9.41 -1.14
CA SER A 237 20.17 10.41 -0.34
C SER A 237 20.52 9.88 1.05
N ARG A 238 21.82 9.80 1.38
CA ARG A 238 22.28 9.39 2.71
C ARG A 238 21.93 10.42 3.80
N ILE A 239 21.67 11.67 3.41
CA ILE A 239 21.10 12.68 4.32
C ILE A 239 19.70 12.24 4.76
N LEU A 240 18.84 11.86 3.81
CA LEU A 240 17.49 11.40 4.12
C LEU A 240 17.49 10.04 4.84
N GLN A 241 18.44 9.15 4.52
CA GLN A 241 18.64 7.91 5.27
C GLN A 241 19.02 8.18 6.73
N ALA A 242 19.91 9.15 6.99
CA ALA A 242 20.28 9.54 8.35
C ALA A 242 19.10 10.19 9.09
N VAL A 243 18.30 11.02 8.41
CA VAL A 243 17.06 11.56 8.98
C VAL A 243 16.10 10.43 9.35
N LEU A 244 15.89 9.45 8.48
CA LEU A 244 15.05 8.29 8.80
C LEU A 244 15.58 7.53 10.03
N LEU A 245 16.90 7.29 10.10
CA LEU A 245 17.51 6.60 11.23
C LEU A 245 17.19 7.31 12.56
N GLU A 246 17.34 8.64 12.62
CA GLU A 246 17.00 9.42 13.80
C GLU A 246 15.51 9.29 14.18
N LEU A 247 14.62 9.31 13.18
CA LEU A 247 13.17 9.23 13.40
C LEU A 247 12.71 7.85 13.88
N LEU A 248 13.41 6.77 13.51
CA LEU A 248 13.04 5.41 13.88
C LEU A 248 13.13 5.16 15.40
N ASP A 249 13.98 5.90 16.11
CA ASP A 249 14.22 5.74 17.54
C ASP A 249 13.75 6.95 18.37
N ASP A 250 13.34 8.05 17.72
CA ASP A 250 12.86 9.23 18.43
C ASP A 250 11.50 9.00 19.09
N GLU A 251 11.45 9.11 20.42
CA GLU A 251 10.21 8.88 21.19
C GLU A 251 9.05 9.81 20.78
N ARG A 252 9.33 11.05 20.37
CA ARG A 252 8.30 12.00 19.91
C ARG A 252 7.69 11.50 18.60
N THR A 253 8.54 11.07 17.68
CA THR A 253 8.11 10.44 16.41
C THR A 253 7.25 9.22 16.68
N LEU A 254 7.69 8.30 17.53
CA LEU A 254 6.95 7.09 17.88
C LEU A 254 5.62 7.40 18.54
N ASN A 255 5.52 8.43 19.37
CA ASN A 255 4.26 8.89 19.96
C ASN A 255 3.33 9.46 18.89
N THR A 256 3.83 10.34 18.02
CA THR A 256 3.03 10.89 16.90
C THR A 256 2.49 9.79 16.00
N LEU A 257 3.28 8.76 15.71
CA LEU A 257 2.82 7.62 14.89
C LEU A 257 1.71 6.81 15.58
N ARG A 258 1.80 6.61 16.91
CA ARG A 258 0.71 5.95 17.68
C ARG A 258 -0.57 6.78 17.64
N GLU A 259 -0.47 8.08 17.91
CA GLU A 259 -1.61 9.01 17.85
C GLU A 259 -2.24 9.05 16.46
N SER A 260 -1.42 9.07 15.40
CA SER A 260 -1.88 9.05 14.01
C SER A 260 -2.64 7.78 13.67
N ARG A 261 -2.09 6.63 14.06
CA ARG A 261 -2.73 5.34 13.86
C ARG A 261 -4.09 5.27 14.57
N ASP A 262 -4.14 5.70 15.84
CA ASP A 262 -5.36 5.68 16.64
C ASP A 262 -6.42 6.62 16.05
N GLU A 263 -6.01 7.79 15.59
CA GLU A 263 -6.90 8.77 14.95
C GLU A 263 -7.45 8.26 13.61
N TYR A 264 -6.62 7.66 12.74
CA TYR A 264 -7.10 7.06 11.50
C TYR A 264 -8.06 5.90 11.75
N ALA A 265 -7.76 5.05 12.74
CA ALA A 265 -8.66 3.96 13.13
C ALA A 265 -9.99 4.50 13.69
N ARG A 266 -9.96 5.57 14.49
CA ARG A 266 -11.16 6.23 14.99
C ARG A 266 -12.02 6.79 13.85
N ARG A 267 -11.43 7.56 12.93
CA ARG A 267 -12.14 8.13 11.77
C ARG A 267 -12.81 7.03 10.95
N ARG A 268 -12.06 5.97 10.65
CA ARG A 268 -12.58 4.83 9.92
C ARG A 268 -13.78 4.19 10.62
N ARG A 269 -13.66 3.86 11.92
CA ARG A 269 -14.76 3.27 12.70
C ARG A 269 -16.01 4.12 12.63
N THR A 270 -15.91 5.44 12.88
CA THR A 270 -17.07 6.34 12.85
C THR A 270 -17.77 6.33 11.48
N VAL A 271 -17.00 6.35 10.38
CA VAL A 271 -17.59 6.30 9.03
C VAL A 271 -18.27 4.95 8.80
N VAL A 272 -17.61 3.84 9.13
CA VAL A 272 -18.14 2.48 8.93
C VAL A 272 -19.40 2.24 9.74
N GLU A 273 -19.46 2.69 11.01
CA GLU A 273 -20.64 2.59 11.87
C GLU A 273 -21.85 3.26 11.22
N ILE A 274 -21.71 4.52 10.79
CA ILE A 274 -22.80 5.27 10.15
C ILE A 274 -23.23 4.64 8.82
N LEU A 275 -22.30 4.13 8.02
CA LEU A 275 -22.61 3.44 6.77
C LEU A 275 -23.35 2.12 7.03
N SER A 276 -22.92 1.36 8.03
CA SER A 276 -23.54 0.09 8.44
C SER A 276 -24.98 0.28 8.93
N GLU A 277 -25.25 1.32 9.74
CA GLU A 277 -26.61 1.68 10.18
C GLU A 277 -27.57 1.93 9.01
N ARG A 278 -27.03 2.29 7.84
CA ARG A 278 -27.77 2.55 6.60
C ARG A 278 -27.70 1.41 5.59
N ASN A 279 -27.22 0.23 6.03
CA ASN A 279 -27.06 -0.98 5.20
C ASN A 279 -26.12 -0.78 3.99
N VAL A 280 -25.14 0.13 4.08
CA VAL A 280 -24.09 0.29 3.07
C VAL A 280 -22.95 -0.66 3.41
N ARG A 281 -22.65 -1.56 2.47
CA ARG A 281 -21.57 -2.52 2.63
C ARG A 281 -20.21 -1.87 2.42
N THR A 282 -19.28 -2.15 3.32
CA THR A 282 -17.86 -1.75 3.24
C THR A 282 -16.96 -2.94 3.51
N THR A 283 -15.66 -2.84 3.16
CA THR A 283 -14.68 -3.90 3.43
C THR A 283 -13.52 -3.42 4.29
N GLY A 284 -12.84 -4.37 4.90
CA GLY A 284 -11.61 -4.19 5.66
C GLY A 284 -11.80 -3.42 6.97
N THR A 285 -10.75 -3.40 7.78
CA THR A 285 -10.78 -2.84 9.13
C THR A 285 -9.67 -1.83 9.40
N ASP A 286 -8.73 -1.63 8.44
CA ASP A 286 -7.49 -0.90 8.68
C ASP A 286 -7.16 0.12 7.58
N GLY A 287 -6.15 0.94 7.86
CA GLY A 287 -5.63 1.94 6.94
C GLY A 287 -6.49 3.18 6.77
N ILE A 288 -6.09 4.00 5.82
CA ILE A 288 -6.68 5.32 5.56
C ILE A 288 -7.73 5.30 4.44
N ASN A 289 -7.96 4.14 3.82
CA ASN A 289 -8.94 3.94 2.76
C ASN A 289 -10.09 3.08 3.25
N LEU A 290 -11.25 3.29 2.66
CA LEU A 290 -12.45 2.51 2.82
C LEU A 290 -12.97 2.13 1.43
N TRP A 291 -13.24 0.86 1.20
CA TRP A 291 -13.91 0.37 0.03
C TRP A 291 -15.39 0.24 0.29
N MET A 292 -16.20 0.93 -0.50
CA MET A 292 -17.64 1.06 -0.30
C MET A 292 -18.38 0.60 -1.55
N TRP A 293 -19.28 -0.36 -1.39
CA TRP A 293 -20.15 -0.84 -2.47
C TRP A 293 -21.24 0.18 -2.77
N VAL A 294 -21.54 0.39 -4.05
CA VAL A 294 -22.56 1.34 -4.51
C VAL A 294 -23.47 0.70 -5.56
N ALA A 295 -24.66 1.24 -5.72
CA ALA A 295 -25.61 0.76 -6.70
C ALA A 295 -25.24 1.15 -8.14
N ASP A 296 -24.65 2.33 -8.33
CA ASP A 296 -24.13 2.85 -9.61
C ASP A 296 -22.99 3.81 -9.31
N GLU A 297 -21.80 3.50 -9.78
CA GLU A 297 -20.57 4.24 -9.50
C GLU A 297 -20.65 5.70 -9.97
N ARG A 298 -21.11 5.90 -11.19
CA ARG A 298 -21.19 7.22 -11.78
C ARG A 298 -22.19 8.14 -11.06
N SER A 299 -23.35 7.61 -10.72
CA SER A 299 -24.37 8.36 -9.97
C SER A 299 -23.89 8.70 -8.58
N ALA A 300 -23.23 7.78 -7.90
CA ALA A 300 -22.66 8.00 -6.58
C ALA A 300 -21.58 9.10 -6.60
N LEU A 301 -20.66 9.05 -7.57
CA LEU A 301 -19.63 10.09 -7.74
C LEU A 301 -20.23 11.47 -7.99
N LEU A 302 -21.25 11.57 -8.86
CA LEU A 302 -21.92 12.83 -9.16
C LEU A 302 -22.67 13.39 -7.93
N ALA A 303 -23.36 12.51 -7.18
CA ALA A 303 -24.07 12.91 -5.97
C ALA A 303 -23.12 13.43 -4.88
N LEU A 304 -21.96 12.82 -4.73
CA LEU A 304 -20.91 13.27 -3.80
C LEU A 304 -20.27 14.57 -4.25
N ALA A 305 -19.90 14.68 -5.52
CA ALA A 305 -19.29 15.87 -6.10
C ALA A 305 -20.19 17.10 -5.95
N ALA A 306 -21.52 16.94 -6.11
CA ALA A 306 -22.50 18.01 -5.90
C ALA A 306 -22.50 18.54 -4.45
N GLN A 307 -22.01 17.76 -3.49
CA GLN A 307 -21.87 18.14 -2.08
C GLN A 307 -20.42 18.52 -1.71
N GLY A 308 -19.52 18.65 -2.70
CA GLY A 308 -18.11 18.97 -2.48
C GLY A 308 -17.30 17.81 -1.86
N ILE A 309 -17.81 16.58 -1.93
CA ILE A 309 -17.14 15.37 -1.44
C ILE A 309 -16.56 14.63 -2.63
N GLY A 310 -15.24 14.37 -2.59
CA GLY A 310 -14.58 13.56 -3.59
C GLY A 310 -14.45 12.11 -3.13
N ALA A 311 -14.60 11.16 -4.07
CA ALA A 311 -14.27 9.75 -3.90
C ALA A 311 -13.59 9.24 -5.20
N ALA A 312 -12.78 8.21 -5.09
CA ALA A 312 -12.20 7.61 -6.27
C ALA A 312 -13.17 6.55 -6.84
N PRO A 313 -13.33 6.50 -8.18
CA PRO A 313 -14.06 5.41 -8.83
C PRO A 313 -13.41 4.06 -8.51
N GLY A 314 -14.18 3.00 -8.47
CA GLY A 314 -13.69 1.64 -8.21
C GLY A 314 -13.10 0.99 -9.45
N GLU A 315 -13.61 1.33 -10.62
CA GLU A 315 -13.24 0.70 -11.90
C GLU A 315 -11.71 0.61 -12.12
N PRO A 316 -10.86 1.64 -11.85
CA PRO A 316 -9.42 1.54 -12.04
C PRO A 316 -8.71 0.51 -11.14
N PHE A 317 -9.35 0.05 -10.06
CA PHE A 317 -8.80 -0.97 -9.15
C PHE A 317 -9.13 -2.39 -9.58
N MET A 318 -10.00 -2.55 -10.60
CA MET A 318 -10.56 -3.84 -10.98
C MET A 318 -9.67 -4.56 -12.01
N VAL A 319 -9.46 -5.85 -11.77
CA VAL A 319 -8.82 -6.79 -12.71
C VAL A 319 -9.86 -7.76 -13.27
N LEU A 320 -10.89 -8.05 -12.48
CA LEU A 320 -12.00 -8.94 -12.82
C LEU A 320 -13.31 -8.13 -12.84
N GLU A 321 -14.34 -8.66 -13.49
CA GLU A 321 -15.69 -8.09 -13.39
C GLU A 321 -16.15 -8.08 -11.92
N HIS A 322 -16.71 -6.96 -11.52
CA HIS A 322 -17.08 -6.72 -10.13
C HIS A 322 -18.26 -5.74 -10.02
N PRO A 323 -19.09 -5.84 -8.94
CA PRO A 323 -20.07 -4.80 -8.62
C PRO A 323 -19.44 -3.43 -8.42
N ASP A 324 -20.19 -2.38 -8.72
CA ASP A 324 -19.76 -0.98 -8.59
C ASP A 324 -19.34 -0.64 -7.15
N ALA A 325 -18.26 0.08 -7.02
CA ALA A 325 -17.70 0.47 -5.73
C ALA A 325 -16.97 1.81 -5.79
N LEU A 326 -16.75 2.43 -4.64
CA LEU A 326 -15.93 3.62 -4.51
C LEU A 326 -14.84 3.40 -3.46
N ARG A 327 -13.65 3.96 -3.71
CA ARG A 327 -12.66 4.13 -2.64
C ARG A 327 -12.83 5.50 -1.99
N VAL A 328 -13.06 5.49 -0.69
CA VAL A 328 -13.15 6.70 0.15
C VAL A 328 -11.89 6.81 1.00
N THR A 329 -11.21 7.96 0.99
CA THR A 329 -10.01 8.18 1.81
C THR A 329 -10.40 8.87 3.13
N VAL A 330 -10.66 8.07 4.16
CA VAL A 330 -11.04 8.55 5.50
C VAL A 330 -9.90 9.27 6.23
N GLY A 331 -8.66 9.02 5.83
CA GLY A 331 -7.49 9.72 6.35
C GLY A 331 -7.52 11.24 6.18
N LEU A 332 -8.29 11.75 5.20
CA LEU A 332 -8.45 13.19 4.92
C LEU A 332 -9.46 13.90 5.81
N LEU A 333 -10.27 13.17 6.55
CA LEU A 333 -11.29 13.76 7.42
C LEU A 333 -10.60 14.46 8.60
N GLY A 334 -10.30 15.75 8.44
CA GLY A 334 -9.60 16.57 9.44
C GLY A 334 -10.50 17.00 10.61
N PRO A 335 -9.94 17.66 11.64
CA PRO A 335 -10.68 18.10 12.82
C PRO A 335 -11.84 19.07 12.51
N SER A 336 -11.75 19.80 11.39
CA SER A 336 -12.81 20.71 10.92
C SER A 336 -13.87 20.03 10.07
N THR A 337 -13.72 18.73 9.77
CA THR A 337 -14.67 17.98 8.94
C THR A 337 -15.80 17.43 9.80
N ASP A 338 -17.03 17.71 9.44
CA ASP A 338 -18.19 17.03 10.00
C ASP A 338 -18.26 15.60 9.44
N ILE A 339 -17.63 14.65 10.17
CA ILE A 339 -17.56 13.24 9.78
C ILE A 339 -18.97 12.66 9.64
N THR A 340 -19.92 13.08 10.48
CA THR A 340 -21.29 12.59 10.44
C THR A 340 -21.98 13.02 9.15
N ALA A 341 -21.88 14.29 8.79
CA ALA A 341 -22.46 14.81 7.55
C ALA A 341 -21.86 14.14 6.31
N VAL A 342 -20.53 13.99 6.27
CA VAL A 342 -19.83 13.28 5.19
C VAL A 342 -20.29 11.82 5.09
N SER A 343 -20.38 11.11 6.20
CA SER A 343 -20.81 9.69 6.21
C SER A 343 -22.26 9.53 5.78
N GLN A 344 -23.13 10.47 6.13
CA GLN A 344 -24.52 10.48 5.67
C GLN A 344 -24.64 10.74 4.16
N ALA A 345 -23.81 11.62 3.62
CA ALA A 345 -23.74 11.87 2.19
C ALA A 345 -23.21 10.64 1.43
N LEU A 346 -22.16 9.96 1.95
CA LEU A 346 -21.65 8.70 1.41
C LEU A 346 -22.75 7.63 1.38
N ALA A 347 -23.49 7.45 2.49
CA ALA A 347 -24.58 6.49 2.56
C ALA A 347 -25.70 6.79 1.56
N SER A 348 -26.07 8.04 1.41
CA SER A 348 -27.10 8.46 0.44
C SER A 348 -26.63 8.24 -1.00
N ALA A 349 -25.36 8.52 -1.29
CA ALA A 349 -24.78 8.28 -2.60
C ALA A 349 -24.68 6.79 -2.96
N ALA A 350 -24.38 5.93 -1.98
CA ALA A 350 -24.24 4.49 -2.20
C ALA A 350 -25.51 3.81 -2.75
N ILE A 351 -26.69 4.33 -2.39
CA ILE A 351 -27.99 3.78 -2.83
C ILE A 351 -28.58 4.54 -4.05
N SER A 352 -27.89 5.59 -4.53
CA SER A 352 -28.32 6.36 -5.69
C SER A 352 -28.20 5.49 -6.94
N SER A 353 -29.35 5.10 -7.52
CA SER A 353 -29.40 4.45 -8.83
C SER A 353 -29.66 5.51 -9.89
N GLY A 354 -28.90 5.49 -10.99
CA GLY A 354 -29.18 6.35 -12.13
C GLY A 354 -30.59 6.09 -12.67
N GLU A 355 -31.48 7.04 -12.50
CA GLU A 355 -32.74 7.06 -13.25
C GLU A 355 -32.43 7.22 -14.75
N GLY A 356 -32.18 6.14 -15.49
CA GLY A 356 -31.83 6.25 -16.90
C GLY A 356 -31.65 4.96 -17.69
N ARG A 357 -31.60 3.79 -17.08
CA ARG A 357 -31.44 2.52 -17.82
C ARG A 357 -32.68 1.64 -17.94
N ARG A 358 -33.89 2.11 -17.58
CA ARG A 358 -35.16 1.40 -17.83
C ARG A 358 -35.91 1.97 -19.03
N GLY A 359 -35.31 1.99 -20.20
CA GLY A 359 -36.04 2.44 -21.38
C GLY A 359 -35.26 2.38 -22.65
N GLN A 360 -34.67 1.23 -22.96
CA GLN A 360 -34.37 0.82 -24.36
C GLN A 360 -33.91 -0.65 -24.33
N ARG A 361 -34.89 -1.53 -24.45
CA ARG A 361 -34.76 -2.85 -25.08
C ARG A 361 -35.89 -2.98 -26.06
#